data_075a257fb4bb79915b85a08d762bd1be
#
_entry.id   075a257fb4bb79915b85a08d762bd1be
#
_cell.length_a   1.000
_cell.length_b   1.000
_cell.length_c   1.000
_cell.angle_alpha   90.00
_cell.angle_beta   90.00
_cell.angle_gamma   90.00
#
_symmetry.space_group_name_H-M   'P 1'
#
loop_
_entity.id
_entity.type
_entity.pdbx_description
1 polymer ?
#
loop_
_entity_poly.entity_id
_entity_poly.type
_entity_poly.pdbx_seq_one_letter_code
_entity_poly.pdbx_strand_id
1 'polypeptide(L)'
;MIKSSAPYSKVRLTIPLLDVKTEAFHLLENKLYAPHRSDDAVGWNVFTLYGEGAYITIGGDYGNKDKYHWTDLARRYCPKTIEWVQSLPYTELYRVRFMFLEPKGYIKIHHDKEPEEPLGYTQLDDAMNIAISHPKDCYMRMVYEHNFNDVPFVDGSCLFFY
;
A
#
# COMPACT_ATOMS: atom_id res chain seq x y z
N MET A 1 -20.17 -15.84 -14.46
CA MET A 1 -19.37 -14.99 -13.56
C MET A 1 -20.17 -13.73 -13.29
N ILE A 2 -20.57 -13.50 -12.05
CA ILE A 2 -21.20 -12.24 -11.62
C ILE A 2 -20.04 -11.25 -11.55
N LYS A 3 -19.95 -10.32 -12.49
CA LYS A 3 -19.00 -9.20 -12.39
C LYS A 3 -19.43 -8.39 -11.15
N SER A 4 -18.57 -8.31 -10.16
CA SER A 4 -18.77 -7.35 -9.07
C SER A 4 -18.90 -5.96 -9.68
N SER A 5 -19.96 -5.24 -9.32
CA SER A 5 -20.16 -3.87 -9.77
C SER A 5 -19.27 -2.87 -9.04
N ALA A 6 -18.50 -3.31 -8.05
CA ALA A 6 -17.60 -2.47 -7.27
C ALA A 6 -16.15 -2.71 -7.71
N PRO A 7 -15.32 -1.66 -7.80
CA PRO A 7 -13.90 -1.78 -8.20
C PRO A 7 -13.01 -2.34 -7.09
N TYR A 8 -13.57 -2.80 -6.00
CA TYR A 8 -12.84 -3.35 -4.87
C TYR A 8 -13.64 -4.41 -4.12
N SER A 9 -12.95 -5.24 -3.38
CA SER A 9 -13.53 -6.16 -2.40
C SER A 9 -12.96 -5.92 -1.01
N LYS A 10 -13.81 -6.14 0.02
CA LYS A 10 -13.35 -6.20 1.39
C LYS A 10 -12.89 -7.62 1.69
N VAL A 11 -11.66 -7.77 2.13
CA VAL A 11 -11.08 -9.06 2.48
C VAL A 11 -10.95 -9.14 4.00
N ARG A 12 -11.25 -10.30 4.55
CA ARG A 12 -11.00 -10.58 5.97
C ARG A 12 -9.67 -11.31 6.10
N LEU A 13 -8.74 -10.63 6.74
CA LEU A 13 -7.43 -11.21 7.10
C LEU A 13 -7.27 -11.23 8.61
N THR A 14 -6.59 -12.26 9.09
CA THR A 14 -6.08 -12.25 10.46
C THR A 14 -4.78 -11.46 10.46
N ILE A 15 -4.85 -10.24 10.97
CA ILE A 15 -3.71 -9.31 11.01
C ILE A 15 -3.19 -9.24 12.45
N PRO A 16 -1.89 -9.42 12.71
CA PRO A 16 -1.30 -9.13 14.02
C PRO A 16 -1.19 -7.61 14.20
N LEU A 17 -2.34 -6.94 14.26
CA LEU A 17 -2.47 -5.50 14.11
C LEU A 17 -1.63 -4.73 15.14
N LEU A 18 -1.52 -5.23 16.37
CA LEU A 18 -0.72 -4.59 17.41
C LEU A 18 0.77 -4.58 17.05
N ASP A 19 1.30 -5.71 16.60
CA ASP A 19 2.71 -5.83 16.20
C ASP A 19 3.02 -4.95 14.99
N VAL A 20 2.21 -5.06 13.93
CA VAL A 20 2.36 -4.27 12.71
C VAL A 20 2.25 -2.77 13.01
N LYS A 21 1.31 -2.38 13.86
CA LYS A 21 1.13 -0.99 14.28
C LYS A 21 2.33 -0.48 15.08
N THR A 22 2.86 -1.28 16.00
CA THR A 22 4.04 -0.94 16.80
C THR A 22 5.25 -0.69 15.90
N GLU A 23 5.50 -1.56 14.93
CA GLU A 23 6.59 -1.40 13.97
C GLU A 23 6.40 -0.15 13.09
N ALA A 24 5.18 0.08 12.58
CA ALA A 24 4.87 1.26 11.78
C ALA A 24 5.07 2.57 12.56
N PHE A 25 4.63 2.63 13.81
CA PHE A 25 4.83 3.81 14.67
C PHE A 25 6.30 4.03 15.02
N HIS A 26 7.06 2.96 15.24
CA HIS A 26 8.51 3.07 15.43
C HIS A 26 9.19 3.74 14.22
N LEU A 27 8.80 3.39 13.00
CA LEU A 27 9.30 4.05 11.79
C LEU A 27 8.95 5.54 11.77
N LEU A 28 7.71 5.89 12.13
CA LEU A 28 7.26 7.28 12.18
C LEU A 28 8.04 8.11 13.22
N GLU A 29 8.17 7.62 14.45
CA GLU A 29 8.86 8.29 15.55
C GLU A 29 10.33 8.55 15.24
N ASN A 30 10.97 7.62 14.54
CA ASN A 30 12.37 7.72 14.15
C ASN A 30 12.58 8.34 12.76
N LYS A 31 11.51 8.82 12.12
CA LYS A 31 11.55 9.43 10.78
C LYS A 31 12.20 8.53 9.72
N LEU A 32 11.97 7.24 9.83
CA LEU A 32 12.47 6.22 8.89
C LEU A 32 11.49 6.07 7.73
N TYR A 33 11.36 7.09 6.91
CA TYR A 33 10.53 7.10 5.72
C TYR A 33 11.04 8.15 4.73
N ALA A 34 10.58 8.11 3.51
CA ALA A 34 10.85 9.12 2.49
C ALA A 34 9.55 9.70 1.94
N PRO A 35 9.53 10.99 1.55
CA PRO A 35 8.39 11.56 0.84
C PRO A 35 8.11 10.79 -0.45
N HIS A 36 6.85 10.48 -0.70
CA HIS A 36 6.45 9.94 -1.99
C HIS A 36 6.55 11.06 -3.05
N ARG A 37 7.19 10.74 -4.18
CA ARG A 37 7.49 11.74 -5.22
C ARG A 37 6.33 11.96 -6.19
N SER A 38 5.10 11.84 -5.71
CA SER A 38 3.94 12.14 -6.53
C SER A 38 3.55 13.60 -6.34
N ASP A 39 3.41 14.33 -7.44
CA ASP A 39 2.84 15.67 -7.45
C ASP A 39 1.33 15.67 -7.11
N ASP A 40 0.76 14.47 -7.03
CA ASP A 40 -0.65 14.24 -6.74
C ASP A 40 -0.96 14.03 -5.27
N ALA A 41 0.00 14.30 -4.38
CA ALA A 41 -0.18 14.12 -2.96
C ALA A 41 0.48 15.22 -2.13
N VAL A 42 -0.08 15.44 -0.96
CA VAL A 42 0.50 16.31 0.08
C VAL A 42 0.66 15.49 1.35
N GLY A 43 1.87 15.49 1.92
CA GLY A 43 2.16 14.78 3.16
C GLY A 43 2.13 13.25 3.04
N TRP A 44 2.32 12.72 1.84
CA TRP A 44 2.41 11.28 1.61
C TRP A 44 3.85 10.81 1.73
N ASN A 45 4.09 9.93 2.68
CA ASN A 45 5.40 9.36 2.98
C ASN A 45 5.35 7.84 2.87
N VAL A 46 6.49 7.22 2.57
CA VAL A 46 6.58 5.79 2.30
C VAL A 46 7.82 5.18 2.92
N PHE A 47 7.67 3.97 3.43
CA PHE A 47 8.76 3.08 3.79
C PHE A 47 8.54 1.73 3.11
N THR A 48 9.47 1.34 2.24
CA THR A 48 9.38 0.09 1.49
C THR A 48 9.96 -1.05 2.29
N LEU A 49 9.13 -2.06 2.53
CA LEU A 49 9.50 -3.30 3.20
C LEU A 49 10.11 -4.30 2.21
N TYR A 50 9.40 -4.54 1.09
CA TYR A 50 9.82 -5.39 -0.01
C TYR A 50 9.85 -4.59 -1.31
N GLY A 51 11.00 -4.52 -1.97
CA GLY A 51 11.26 -3.72 -3.15
C GLY A 51 12.75 -3.53 -3.38
N GLU A 52 13.12 -2.55 -4.18
CA GLU A 52 14.53 -2.28 -4.52
C GLU A 52 15.31 -1.61 -3.37
N GLY A 53 14.64 -0.84 -2.51
CA GLY A 53 15.25 -0.20 -1.35
C GLY A 53 14.22 0.49 -0.45
N ALA A 54 14.56 0.65 0.83
CA ALA A 54 13.64 1.13 1.86
C ALA A 54 13.07 2.54 1.58
N TYR A 55 13.85 3.39 0.94
CA TYR A 55 13.49 4.79 0.63
C TYR A 55 13.23 5.04 -0.85
N ILE A 56 13.18 4.00 -1.66
CA ILE A 56 12.81 4.13 -3.07
C ILE A 56 11.29 4.22 -3.16
N THR A 57 10.81 5.41 -3.45
CA THR A 57 9.39 5.76 -3.46
C THR A 57 8.79 5.75 -4.86
N ILE A 58 9.62 5.87 -5.89
CA ILE A 58 9.23 5.72 -7.28
C ILE A 58 9.93 4.50 -7.84
N GLY A 59 9.16 3.62 -8.40
CA GLY A 59 9.67 2.69 -9.36
C GLY A 59 9.57 3.31 -10.74
N GLY A 60 10.59 4.03 -11.21
CA GLY A 60 10.75 4.21 -12.65
C GLY A 60 10.93 2.89 -13.37
N ASP A 61 11.35 1.89 -12.60
CA ASP A 61 11.52 0.51 -13.03
C ASP A 61 10.57 -0.41 -12.26
N TYR A 62 9.27 -0.18 -12.38
CA TYR A 62 8.26 -1.13 -11.90
C TYR A 62 8.46 -2.55 -12.48
N GLY A 63 9.35 -2.70 -13.43
CA GLY A 63 9.58 -3.92 -14.17
C GLY A 63 10.78 -4.77 -13.73
N ASN A 64 11.70 -4.28 -12.91
CA ASN A 64 12.86 -5.07 -12.54
C ASN A 64 12.65 -5.80 -11.21
N LYS A 65 11.78 -6.79 -11.22
CA LYS A 65 11.48 -7.67 -10.07
C LYS A 65 12.72 -8.39 -9.54
N ASP A 66 13.74 -8.58 -10.36
CA ASP A 66 14.99 -9.24 -9.97
C ASP A 66 15.75 -8.50 -8.89
N LYS A 67 15.48 -7.20 -8.73
CA LYS A 67 16.05 -6.37 -7.67
C LYS A 67 15.23 -6.36 -6.38
N TYR A 68 14.03 -6.93 -6.38
CA TYR A 68 13.14 -6.86 -5.23
C TYR A 68 13.55 -7.86 -4.15
N HIS A 69 13.66 -7.34 -2.95
CA HIS A 69 14.00 -8.12 -1.76
C HIS A 69 13.41 -7.45 -0.52
N TRP A 70 13.33 -8.21 0.57
CA TRP A 70 13.08 -7.60 1.88
C TRP A 70 14.27 -6.72 2.24
N THR A 71 14.02 -5.41 2.38
CA THR A 71 15.11 -4.45 2.63
C THR A 71 15.77 -4.70 4.00
N ASP A 72 17.05 -4.38 4.14
CA ASP A 72 17.76 -4.59 5.40
C ASP A 72 17.15 -3.80 6.55
N LEU A 73 16.67 -2.58 6.26
CA LEU A 73 15.96 -1.77 7.25
C LEU A 73 14.63 -2.41 7.66
N ALA A 74 13.90 -3.00 6.72
CA ALA A 74 12.67 -3.72 7.04
C ALA A 74 12.95 -4.95 7.90
N ARG A 75 13.97 -5.73 7.59
CA ARG A 75 14.40 -6.88 8.41
C ARG A 75 14.76 -6.44 9.83
N ARG A 76 15.35 -5.27 9.98
CA ARG A 76 15.76 -4.74 11.28
C ARG A 76 14.60 -4.20 12.10
N TYR A 77 13.67 -3.50 11.48
CA TYR A 77 12.65 -2.71 12.19
C TYR A 77 11.23 -3.27 12.08
N CYS A 78 10.98 -4.17 11.11
CA CYS A 78 9.65 -4.68 10.83
C CYS A 78 9.59 -6.22 10.70
N PRO A 79 10.30 -6.99 11.58
CA PRO A 79 10.38 -8.44 11.44
C PRO A 79 9.01 -9.12 11.57
N LYS A 80 8.11 -8.61 12.42
CA LYS A 80 6.77 -9.18 12.63
C LYS A 80 5.85 -8.93 11.43
N THR A 81 5.95 -7.76 10.84
CA THR A 81 5.22 -7.46 9.60
C THR A 81 5.69 -8.35 8.46
N ILE A 82 7.01 -8.57 8.32
CA ILE A 82 7.57 -9.47 7.33
C ILE A 82 7.07 -10.91 7.53
N GLU A 83 7.19 -11.44 8.74
CA GLU A 83 6.72 -12.77 9.10
C GLU A 83 5.25 -12.96 8.73
N TRP A 84 4.41 -11.99 9.09
CA TRP A 84 3.00 -12.01 8.76
C TRP A 84 2.74 -11.98 7.25
N VAL A 85 3.35 -11.04 6.53
CA VAL A 85 3.17 -10.95 5.06
C VAL A 85 3.60 -12.23 4.37
N GLN A 86 4.72 -12.83 4.79
CA GLN A 86 5.20 -14.10 4.25
C GLN A 86 4.25 -15.29 4.53
N SER A 87 3.38 -15.17 5.52
CA SER A 87 2.37 -16.19 5.82
C SER A 87 1.11 -16.08 4.96
N LEU A 88 0.95 -15.01 4.19
CA LEU A 88 -0.22 -14.82 3.34
C LEU A 88 -0.16 -15.71 2.09
N PRO A 89 -1.31 -16.17 1.60
CA PRO A 89 -1.40 -17.09 0.45
C PRO A 89 -1.28 -16.34 -0.90
N TYR A 90 -0.16 -15.69 -1.16
CA TYR A 90 0.10 -15.09 -2.47
C TYR A 90 0.94 -16.03 -3.35
N THR A 91 0.76 -15.95 -4.65
CA THR A 91 1.56 -16.68 -5.63
C THR A 91 2.83 -15.92 -5.99
N GLU A 92 2.75 -14.61 -6.02
CA GLU A 92 3.85 -13.70 -6.28
C GLU A 92 3.70 -12.45 -5.42
N LEU A 93 4.79 -11.98 -4.85
CA LEU A 93 4.84 -10.75 -4.09
C LEU A 93 5.54 -9.69 -4.94
N TYR A 94 4.87 -8.57 -5.13
CA TYR A 94 5.45 -7.50 -5.92
C TYR A 94 6.10 -6.46 -5.03
N ARG A 95 5.35 -5.60 -4.40
CA ARG A 95 5.89 -4.57 -3.52
C ARG A 95 5.08 -4.49 -2.25
N VAL A 96 5.78 -4.40 -1.12
CA VAL A 96 5.16 -4.17 0.18
C VAL A 96 5.73 -2.91 0.80
N ARG A 97 4.85 -2.03 1.27
CA ARG A 97 5.28 -0.77 1.88
C ARG A 97 4.29 -0.27 2.92
N PHE A 98 4.81 0.42 3.90
CA PHE A 98 4.01 1.30 4.72
C PHE A 98 3.80 2.64 3.99
N MET A 99 2.58 3.14 4.03
CA MET A 99 2.23 4.46 3.56
C MET A 99 1.76 5.29 4.74
N PHE A 100 2.34 6.46 4.91
CA PHE A 100 2.04 7.39 5.99
C PHE A 100 1.48 8.66 5.39
N LEU A 101 0.32 9.07 5.87
CA LEU A 101 -0.28 10.34 5.48
C LEU A 101 -0.24 11.29 6.68
N GLU A 102 0.39 12.44 6.49
CA GLU A 102 0.48 13.47 7.52
C GLU A 102 -0.90 14.08 7.84
N PRO A 103 -1.07 14.70 9.02
CA PRO A 103 -2.26 15.46 9.31
C PRO A 103 -2.55 16.51 8.23
N LYS A 104 -3.79 16.51 7.72
CA LYS A 104 -4.23 17.32 6.57
C LYS A 104 -3.59 16.93 5.23
N GLY A 105 -2.83 15.85 5.21
CA GLY A 105 -2.32 15.28 3.96
C GLY A 105 -3.45 14.68 3.14
N TYR A 106 -3.24 14.61 1.84
CA TYR A 106 -4.16 13.95 0.92
C TYR A 106 -3.43 13.42 -0.30
N ILE A 107 -4.03 12.42 -0.91
CA ILE A 107 -3.65 11.88 -2.21
C ILE A 107 -4.80 12.22 -3.16
N LYS A 108 -4.49 12.87 -4.28
CA LYS A 108 -5.50 13.19 -5.29
C LYS A 108 -6.08 11.91 -5.91
N ILE A 109 -7.20 12.05 -6.57
CA ILE A 109 -7.78 10.98 -7.37
C ILE A 109 -6.76 10.58 -8.45
N HIS A 110 -6.43 9.32 -8.51
CA HIS A 110 -5.51 8.75 -9.48
C HIS A 110 -5.97 7.33 -9.86
N HIS A 111 -5.41 6.83 -10.92
CA HIS A 111 -5.51 5.43 -11.28
C HIS A 111 -4.17 4.77 -10.98
N ASP A 112 -4.19 3.60 -10.36
CA ASP A 112 -2.97 2.81 -10.15
C ASP A 112 -2.50 2.13 -11.45
N LYS A 113 -3.33 2.18 -12.49
CA LYS A 113 -3.03 1.66 -13.83
C LYS A 113 -3.05 2.81 -14.83
N GLU A 114 -1.95 3.00 -15.55
CA GLU A 114 -1.95 3.88 -16.71
C GLU A 114 -2.65 3.18 -17.88
N PRO A 115 -3.65 3.83 -18.52
CA PRO A 115 -4.43 3.18 -19.59
C PRO A 115 -3.65 2.94 -20.89
N GLU A 116 -2.43 3.44 -21.02
CA GLU A 116 -1.71 3.50 -22.31
C GLU A 116 -0.25 3.04 -22.26
N GLU A 117 0.18 2.26 -21.29
CA GLU A 117 1.55 1.71 -21.36
C GLU A 117 1.62 0.65 -22.46
N PRO A 118 2.50 0.84 -23.46
CA PRO A 118 2.62 -0.11 -24.56
C PRO A 118 3.25 -1.40 -24.05
N LEU A 119 2.46 -2.46 -24.09
CA LEU A 119 2.88 -3.85 -24.28
C LEU A 119 4.19 -4.25 -23.59
N GLY A 120 4.11 -4.73 -22.39
CA GLY A 120 5.23 -5.42 -21.75
C GLY A 120 5.13 -5.56 -20.24
N TYR A 121 4.34 -4.78 -19.57
CA TYR A 121 4.07 -4.96 -18.16
C TYR A 121 2.87 -5.90 -18.01
N THR A 122 3.15 -7.10 -17.58
CA THR A 122 2.10 -7.97 -17.06
C THR A 122 1.40 -7.19 -15.97
N GLN A 123 0.15 -6.92 -16.18
CA GLN A 123 -0.74 -6.27 -15.25
C GLN A 123 -0.57 -6.91 -13.88
N LEU A 124 -0.04 -6.14 -12.94
CA LEU A 124 -0.19 -6.49 -11.55
C LEU A 124 -1.56 -6.02 -11.17
N ASP A 125 -2.47 -6.92 -11.35
CA ASP A 125 -3.85 -6.55 -11.37
C ASP A 125 -4.40 -6.28 -9.98
N ASP A 126 -3.66 -6.68 -8.93
CA ASP A 126 -4.23 -6.77 -7.61
C ASP A 126 -3.42 -5.97 -6.58
N ALA A 127 -3.98 -4.88 -6.11
CA ALA A 127 -3.44 -4.12 -5.00
C ALA A 127 -4.26 -4.36 -3.73
N MET A 128 -3.57 -4.59 -2.61
CA MET A 128 -4.19 -4.74 -1.31
C MET A 128 -3.77 -3.62 -0.37
N ASN A 129 -4.73 -2.85 0.09
CA ASN A 129 -4.51 -1.80 1.08
C ASN A 129 -5.07 -2.21 2.44
N ILE A 130 -4.25 -2.10 3.48
CA ILE A 130 -4.61 -2.47 4.84
C ILE A 130 -4.49 -1.26 5.74
N ALA A 131 -5.58 -0.92 6.42
CA ALA A 131 -5.58 0.16 7.40
C ALA A 131 -4.89 -0.28 8.68
N ILE A 132 -3.75 0.30 8.98
CA ILE A 132 -2.99 0.03 10.21
C ILE A 132 -3.42 1.00 11.32
N SER A 133 -3.53 2.27 10.99
CA SER A 133 -4.03 3.33 11.87
C SER A 133 -4.77 4.35 11.04
N HIS A 134 -6.08 4.41 11.21
CA HIS A 134 -6.95 5.24 10.40
C HIS A 134 -7.78 6.17 11.30
N PRO A 135 -7.44 7.45 11.40
CA PRO A 135 -8.17 8.42 12.21
C PRO A 135 -9.63 8.55 11.78
N LYS A 136 -10.50 8.90 12.71
CA LYS A 136 -11.95 8.98 12.49
C LYS A 136 -12.37 9.87 11.32
N ASP A 137 -11.63 10.95 11.08
CA ASP A 137 -11.95 11.95 10.05
C ASP A 137 -11.20 11.69 8.72
N CYS A 138 -10.52 10.55 8.60
CA CYS A 138 -9.90 10.11 7.36
C CYS A 138 -10.83 9.14 6.62
N TYR A 139 -10.78 9.17 5.31
CA TYR A 139 -11.55 8.24 4.47
C TYR A 139 -10.80 7.94 3.18
N MET A 140 -11.11 6.81 2.60
CA MET A 140 -10.72 6.46 1.24
C MET A 140 -11.92 6.66 0.33
N ARG A 141 -11.80 7.52 -0.67
CA ARG A 141 -12.84 7.77 -1.66
C ARG A 141 -12.56 7.03 -2.94
N MET A 142 -13.49 6.18 -3.32
CA MET A 142 -13.45 5.48 -4.59
C MET A 142 -14.34 6.20 -5.59
N VAL A 143 -13.83 6.33 -6.81
CA VAL A 143 -14.58 6.92 -7.93
C VAL A 143 -14.82 5.83 -8.97
N TYR A 144 -16.07 5.55 -9.25
CA TYR A 144 -16.48 4.55 -10.22
C TYR A 144 -17.74 5.01 -10.95
N GLU A 145 -17.74 4.95 -12.29
CA GLU A 145 -18.88 5.33 -13.13
C GLU A 145 -19.51 6.69 -12.73
N HIS A 146 -18.67 7.70 -12.49
CA HIS A 146 -19.06 9.05 -12.06
C HIS A 146 -19.70 9.14 -10.65
N ASN A 147 -19.68 8.06 -9.89
CA ASN A 147 -20.14 8.05 -8.51
C ASN A 147 -18.95 8.10 -7.54
N PHE A 148 -19.19 8.75 -6.39
CA PHE A 148 -18.24 8.81 -5.29
C PHE A 148 -18.72 7.92 -4.16
N ASN A 149 -17.86 7.01 -3.70
CA ASN A 149 -18.13 6.15 -2.56
C ASN A 149 -17.05 6.35 -1.51
N ASP A 150 -17.39 6.88 -0.36
CA ASP A 150 -16.50 6.90 0.79
C ASP A 150 -16.50 5.52 1.43
N VAL A 151 -15.36 4.87 1.36
CA VAL A 151 -15.21 3.52 1.86
C VAL A 151 -14.81 3.58 3.32
N PRO A 152 -15.59 2.96 4.23
CA PRO A 152 -15.17 2.80 5.61
C PRO A 152 -13.87 2.00 5.67
N PHE A 153 -12.81 2.66 6.13
CA PHE A 153 -11.47 2.12 6.18
C PHE A 153 -10.93 2.28 7.59
N VAL A 154 -11.40 1.41 8.48
CA VAL A 154 -11.01 1.41 9.89
C VAL A 154 -9.83 0.48 10.15
N ASP A 155 -9.14 0.65 11.26
CA ASP A 155 -8.00 -0.18 11.65
C ASP A 155 -8.29 -1.68 11.48
N GLY A 156 -7.41 -2.38 10.80
CA GLY A 156 -7.57 -3.79 10.46
C GLY A 156 -8.42 -4.07 9.21
N SER A 157 -9.03 -3.06 8.60
CA SER A 157 -9.72 -3.24 7.31
C SER A 157 -8.71 -3.54 6.20
N CYS A 158 -9.10 -4.46 5.32
CA CYS A 158 -8.35 -4.77 4.12
C CYS A 158 -9.23 -4.58 2.89
N LEU A 159 -8.76 -3.77 1.96
CA LEU A 159 -9.38 -3.54 0.66
C LEU A 159 -8.48 -4.11 -0.43
N PHE A 160 -9.09 -4.86 -1.31
CA PHE A 160 -8.47 -5.48 -2.46
C PHE A 160 -9.02 -4.83 -3.73
N PHE A 161 -8.15 -4.31 -4.58
CA PHE A 161 -8.47 -3.62 -5.83
C PHE A 161 -8.09 -4.50 -7.02
N TYR A 162 -8.89 -4.46 -8.09
CA TYR A 162 -8.64 -5.19 -9.35
C TYR A 162 -8.79 -4.28 -10.57
#